data_931881b823785690117554d3242fa224
#
_entry.id   931881b823785690117554d3242fa224
#
_cell.length_a   1.000
_cell.length_b   1.000
_cell.length_c   1.000
_cell.angle_alpha   90.00
_cell.angle_beta   90.00
_cell.angle_gamma   90.00
#
_symmetry.space_group_name_H-M   'P 1'
#
loop_
_entity.id
_entity.type
_entity.pdbx_description
1 polymer ?
#
loop_
_entity_poly.entity_id
_entity_poly.type
_entity_poly.pdbx_seq_one_letter_code
_entity_poly.pdbx_strand_id
1 'polypeptide(L)'
;MTYETSCGAVVFTRRGGEIFYVIIRSIEGYYGFPKGHMEGDETPEQTALREIREEVGLTPRLIDGFRTEEEHALPKKPGVMKRVIYFVAEYEGQPIVPQKEELLSAQLMPYEQARALFQFENTKEILDQAKAFIETL
;
A
#
# COMPACT_ATOMS: atom_id res chain seq x y z
N MET A 1 -17.50 17.58 8.20
CA MET A 1 -17.17 16.31 7.55
C MET A 1 -16.08 15.61 8.34
N THR A 2 -16.23 14.33 8.58
CA THR A 2 -15.30 13.53 9.35
C THR A 2 -14.46 12.65 8.43
N TYR A 3 -13.18 12.46 8.75
CA TYR A 3 -12.30 11.59 8.00
C TYR A 3 -11.92 10.36 8.81
N GLU A 4 -11.93 9.20 8.14
CA GLU A 4 -11.24 8.02 8.62
C GLU A 4 -9.93 7.92 7.82
N THR A 5 -8.80 7.85 8.50
CA THR A 5 -7.50 7.86 7.84
C THR A 5 -6.79 6.52 7.98
N SER A 6 -6.36 5.99 6.85
CA SER A 6 -5.45 4.84 6.78
C SER A 6 -4.17 5.27 6.12
N CYS A 7 -3.10 4.54 6.43
CA CYS A 7 -1.80 4.80 5.83
C CYS A 7 -1.16 3.49 5.40
N GLY A 8 -0.43 3.54 4.30
CA GLY A 8 0.27 2.40 3.77
C GLY A 8 1.38 2.85 2.84
N ALA A 9 1.86 1.92 2.04
CA ALA A 9 2.92 2.24 1.10
C ALA A 9 2.87 1.33 -0.13
N VAL A 10 3.39 1.86 -1.22
CA VAL A 10 3.77 1.05 -2.37
C VAL A 10 5.13 0.45 -2.00
N VAL A 11 5.13 -0.81 -1.64
CA VAL A 11 6.32 -1.54 -1.18
C VAL A 11 6.94 -2.26 -2.36
N PHE A 12 8.24 -2.07 -2.55
CA PHE A 12 8.93 -2.71 -3.67
C PHE A 12 10.25 -3.31 -3.23
N THR A 13 10.75 -4.20 -4.07
CA THR A 13 12.08 -4.78 -3.94
C THR A 13 12.68 -4.93 -5.33
N ARG A 14 14.02 -4.98 -5.40
CA ARG A 14 14.75 -5.15 -6.66
C ARG A 14 15.32 -6.56 -6.71
N ARG A 15 15.11 -7.24 -7.84
CA ARG A 15 15.68 -8.57 -8.09
C ARG A 15 16.21 -8.60 -9.53
N GLY A 16 17.50 -8.83 -9.68
CA GLY A 16 18.09 -8.92 -11.01
C GLY A 16 17.89 -7.68 -11.87
N GLY A 17 17.85 -6.49 -11.25
CA GLY A 17 17.64 -5.25 -11.96
C GLY A 17 16.17 -4.91 -12.22
N GLU A 18 15.25 -5.81 -11.91
CA GLU A 18 13.82 -5.56 -12.07
C GLU A 18 13.19 -5.15 -10.74
N ILE A 19 12.12 -4.36 -10.83
CA ILE A 19 11.35 -3.91 -9.67
C ILE A 19 10.09 -4.75 -9.55
N PHE A 20 9.88 -5.30 -8.35
CA PHE A 20 8.69 -6.06 -8.01
C PHE A 20 7.96 -5.36 -6.88
N TYR A 21 6.64 -5.35 -6.96
CA TYR A 21 5.76 -4.68 -6.00
C TYR A 21 5.04 -5.69 -5.13
N VAL A 22 4.87 -5.37 -3.87
CA VAL A 22 4.07 -6.18 -2.95
C VAL A 22 2.60 -5.82 -3.14
N ILE A 23 1.83 -6.75 -3.67
CA ILE A 23 0.41 -6.54 -3.95
C ILE A 23 -0.39 -7.47 -3.05
N ILE A 24 -1.34 -6.90 -2.32
CA ILE A 24 -2.24 -7.68 -1.47
C ILE A 24 -3.59 -7.85 -2.17
N ARG A 25 -4.32 -8.88 -1.75
CA ARG A 25 -5.71 -9.04 -2.14
C ARG A 25 -6.53 -9.11 -0.86
N SER A 26 -7.46 -8.18 -0.69
CA SER A 26 -8.30 -8.10 0.48
C SER A 26 -9.31 -9.25 0.51
N ILE A 27 -9.93 -9.48 1.68
CA ILE A 27 -10.98 -10.50 1.83
C ILE A 27 -12.14 -10.23 0.87
N GLU A 28 -12.44 -8.97 0.59
CA GLU A 28 -13.47 -8.59 -0.39
C GLU A 28 -13.07 -8.87 -1.83
N GLY A 29 -11.81 -9.25 -2.07
CA GLY A 29 -11.31 -9.61 -3.38
C GLY A 29 -10.63 -8.50 -4.16
N TYR A 30 -10.40 -7.35 -3.53
CA TYR A 30 -9.76 -6.22 -4.20
C TYR A 30 -8.25 -6.25 -4.06
N TYR A 31 -7.55 -5.99 -5.15
CA TYR A 31 -6.10 -5.87 -5.16
C TYR A 31 -5.67 -4.46 -4.79
N GLY A 32 -4.58 -4.35 -4.05
CA GLY A 32 -4.06 -3.06 -3.63
C GLY A 32 -2.74 -3.18 -2.89
N PHE A 33 -2.44 -2.15 -2.10
CA PHE A 33 -1.19 -2.06 -1.35
C PHE A 33 -1.44 -2.30 0.14
N PRO A 34 -0.42 -2.76 0.88
CA PRO A 34 -0.55 -2.90 2.33
C PRO A 34 -0.88 -1.55 2.97
N LYS A 35 -1.90 -1.52 3.82
CA LYS A 35 -2.35 -0.31 4.52
C LYS A 35 -3.27 -0.67 5.65
N GLY A 36 -3.49 0.28 6.54
CA GLY A 36 -4.49 0.14 7.60
C GLY A 36 -4.69 1.42 8.39
N HIS A 37 -5.58 1.35 9.36
CA HIS A 37 -6.03 2.51 10.13
C HIS A 37 -4.95 3.06 11.06
N MET A 38 -4.90 4.40 11.16
CA MET A 38 -4.09 5.05 12.18
C MET A 38 -4.63 4.71 13.56
N GLU A 39 -3.73 4.51 14.51
CA GLU A 39 -4.08 4.23 15.89
C GLU A 39 -3.41 5.23 16.82
N GLY A 40 -4.17 5.73 17.82
CA GLY A 40 -3.66 6.63 18.84
C GLY A 40 -2.92 7.83 18.26
N ASP A 41 -1.71 8.06 18.73
CA ASP A 41 -0.90 9.20 18.32
C ASP A 41 0.11 8.89 17.22
N GLU A 42 -0.11 7.81 16.48
CA GLU A 42 0.80 7.45 15.39
C GLU A 42 0.88 8.56 14.34
N THR A 43 2.09 8.76 13.82
CA THR A 43 2.25 9.55 12.59
C THR A 43 1.83 8.68 11.41
N PRO A 44 1.52 9.28 10.24
CA PRO A 44 1.23 8.49 9.04
C PRO A 44 2.32 7.48 8.70
N GLU A 45 3.59 7.86 8.86
CA GLU A 45 4.72 6.97 8.60
C GLU A 45 4.74 5.78 9.56
N GLN A 46 4.48 6.02 10.84
CA GLN A 46 4.43 4.95 11.84
C GLN A 46 3.29 3.98 11.54
N THR A 47 2.13 4.49 11.15
CA THR A 47 0.99 3.66 10.78
C THR A 47 1.32 2.79 9.58
N ALA A 48 1.91 3.38 8.54
CA ALA A 48 2.27 2.64 7.33
C ALA A 48 3.21 1.49 7.65
N LEU A 49 4.28 1.76 8.41
CA LEU A 49 5.25 0.72 8.77
C LEU A 49 4.64 -0.38 9.64
N ARG A 50 3.81 -0.01 10.60
CA ARG A 50 3.14 -1.00 11.46
C ARG A 50 2.20 -1.89 10.66
N GLU A 51 1.39 -1.30 9.79
CA GLU A 51 0.43 -2.07 8.99
C GLU A 51 1.11 -2.98 7.97
N ILE A 52 2.21 -2.52 7.36
CA ILE A 52 2.99 -3.37 6.44
C ILE A 52 3.52 -4.58 7.20
N ARG A 53 4.03 -4.37 8.41
CA ARG A 53 4.54 -5.47 9.23
C ARG A 53 3.44 -6.45 9.62
N GLU A 54 2.28 -5.94 10.02
CA GLU A 54 1.15 -6.78 10.41
C GLU A 54 0.58 -7.56 9.24
N GLU A 55 0.39 -6.92 8.09
CA GLU A 55 -0.28 -7.55 6.94
C GLU A 55 0.62 -8.50 6.17
N VAL A 56 1.87 -8.15 5.95
CA VAL A 56 2.76 -8.90 5.06
C VAL A 56 4.09 -9.31 5.69
N GLY A 57 4.30 -8.99 6.97
CA GLY A 57 5.49 -9.45 7.70
C GLY A 57 6.78 -8.77 7.31
N LEU A 58 6.73 -7.64 6.62
CA LEU A 58 7.91 -6.94 6.14
C LEU A 58 8.25 -5.73 7.02
N THR A 59 9.54 -5.41 7.10
CA THR A 59 10.04 -4.20 7.72
C THR A 59 10.82 -3.41 6.68
N PRO A 60 10.12 -2.67 5.80
CA PRO A 60 10.79 -1.93 4.74
C PRO A 60 11.31 -0.60 5.23
N ARG A 61 12.11 0.05 4.38
CA ARG A 61 12.61 1.40 4.63
C ARG A 61 11.78 2.38 3.80
N LEU A 62 11.15 3.34 4.46
CA LEU A 62 10.44 4.41 3.75
C LEU A 62 11.44 5.27 2.99
N ILE A 63 11.09 5.60 1.75
CA ILE A 63 11.91 6.45 0.90
C ILE A 63 11.37 7.88 0.98
N ASP A 64 12.20 8.82 1.39
CA ASP A 64 11.81 10.23 1.46
C ASP A 64 11.49 10.79 0.09
N GLY A 65 10.54 11.72 0.04
CA GLY A 65 10.23 12.45 -1.17
C GLY A 65 8.96 12.02 -1.88
N PHE A 66 8.26 11.00 -1.38
CA PHE A 66 7.00 10.58 -1.98
C PHE A 66 5.90 10.51 -0.92
N ARG A 67 4.79 11.14 -1.23
CA ARG A 67 3.54 10.99 -0.47
C ARG A 67 2.39 11.32 -1.41
N THR A 68 1.43 10.41 -1.51
CA THR A 68 0.21 10.67 -2.26
C THR A 68 -0.99 10.26 -1.42
N GLU A 69 -2.14 10.82 -1.73
CA GLU A 69 -3.36 10.55 -0.97
C GLU A 69 -4.51 10.29 -1.93
N GLU A 70 -5.44 9.46 -1.50
CA GLU A 70 -6.72 9.33 -2.17
C GLU A 70 -7.84 9.50 -1.15
N GLU A 71 -8.99 10.00 -1.59
CA GLU A 71 -10.16 10.16 -0.72
C GLU A 71 -11.38 9.63 -1.45
N HIS A 72 -12.27 8.99 -0.69
CA HIS A 72 -13.54 8.56 -1.22
C HIS A 72 -14.60 8.51 -0.12
N ALA A 73 -15.86 8.65 -0.52
CA ALA A 73 -16.98 8.56 0.42
C ALA A 73 -17.17 7.12 0.89
N LEU A 74 -17.66 6.98 2.13
CA LEU A 74 -18.02 5.67 2.66
C LEU A 74 -19.55 5.53 2.56
N PRO A 75 -20.07 4.66 1.68
CA PRO A 75 -21.53 4.55 1.47
C PRO A 75 -22.30 4.22 2.73
N LYS A 76 -21.69 3.46 3.65
CA LYS A 76 -22.35 3.02 4.88
C LYS A 76 -22.22 4.01 6.03
N LYS A 77 -21.48 5.11 5.84
CA LYS A 77 -21.24 6.12 6.87
C LYS A 77 -21.43 7.49 6.28
N PRO A 78 -22.67 7.99 6.15
CA PRO A 78 -22.92 9.33 5.62
C PRO A 78 -22.15 10.41 6.40
N GLY A 79 -21.54 11.36 5.69
CA GLY A 79 -20.76 12.42 6.30
C GLY A 79 -19.33 12.03 6.67
N VAL A 80 -18.91 10.81 6.36
CA VAL A 80 -17.56 10.34 6.61
C VAL A 80 -16.84 10.10 5.30
N MET A 81 -15.61 10.64 5.18
CA MET A 81 -14.73 10.40 4.04
C MET A 81 -13.59 9.49 4.48
N LYS A 82 -13.20 8.58 3.62
CA LYS A 82 -12.01 7.76 3.82
C LYS A 82 -10.84 8.42 3.13
N ARG A 83 -9.77 8.70 3.90
CA ARG A 83 -8.51 9.19 3.34
C ARG A 83 -7.48 8.08 3.48
N VAL A 84 -6.75 7.81 2.41
CA VAL A 84 -5.62 6.86 2.45
C VAL A 84 -4.36 7.58 2.02
N ILE A 85 -3.35 7.53 2.87
CA ILE A 85 -2.04 8.15 2.61
C ILE A 85 -1.06 7.05 2.23
N TYR A 86 -0.38 7.22 1.10
CA TYR A 86 0.58 6.23 0.61
C TYR A 86 1.97 6.82 0.52
N PHE A 87 2.93 6.06 1.01
CA PHE A 87 4.36 6.30 0.86
C PHE A 87 4.96 5.30 -0.12
N VAL A 88 6.25 5.39 -0.35
CA VAL A 88 7.02 4.38 -1.09
C VAL A 88 8.04 3.79 -0.12
N ALA A 89 8.18 2.47 -0.13
CA ALA A 89 9.09 1.77 0.76
C ALA A 89 9.80 0.64 0.03
N GLU A 90 11.07 0.46 0.36
CA GLU A 90 11.91 -0.59 -0.22
C GLU A 90 12.35 -1.59 0.84
N TYR A 91 12.36 -2.88 0.48
CA TYR A 91 12.90 -3.91 1.36
C TYR A 91 13.80 -4.87 0.59
N GLU A 92 14.61 -5.62 1.33
CA GLU A 92 15.51 -6.62 0.77
C GLU A 92 15.50 -7.89 1.63
N GLY A 93 15.53 -9.04 0.97
CA GLY A 93 15.85 -10.32 1.62
C GLY A 93 14.86 -10.84 2.65
N GLN A 94 13.68 -10.22 2.77
CA GLN A 94 12.68 -10.66 3.75
C GLN A 94 11.58 -11.45 3.07
N PRO A 95 11.07 -12.52 3.71
CA PRO A 95 9.94 -13.26 3.16
C PRO A 95 8.62 -12.53 3.40
N ILE A 96 7.71 -12.62 2.45
CA ILE A 96 6.34 -12.14 2.64
C ILE A 96 5.59 -13.18 3.45
N VAL A 97 4.96 -12.73 4.54
CA VAL A 97 4.15 -13.59 5.41
C VAL A 97 2.76 -12.96 5.50
N PRO A 98 1.81 -13.38 4.64
CA PRO A 98 0.48 -12.77 4.62
C PRO A 98 -0.30 -13.05 5.89
N GLN A 99 -1.03 -12.05 6.38
CA GLN A 99 -1.96 -12.22 7.50
C GLN A 99 -3.27 -12.80 6.97
N LYS A 100 -3.46 -14.11 7.14
CA LYS A 100 -4.56 -14.85 6.52
C LYS A 100 -5.94 -14.43 6.98
N GLU A 101 -6.06 -13.85 8.16
CA GLU A 101 -7.34 -13.39 8.69
C GLU A 101 -7.87 -12.17 7.94
N GLU A 102 -6.99 -11.40 7.33
CA GLU A 102 -7.37 -10.14 6.68
C GLU A 102 -7.13 -10.12 5.17
N LEU A 103 -6.32 -11.07 4.67
CA LEU A 103 -5.91 -11.08 3.27
C LEU A 103 -6.16 -12.43 2.63
N LEU A 104 -6.63 -12.42 1.40
CA LEU A 104 -6.67 -13.62 0.57
C LEU A 104 -5.28 -13.98 0.08
N SER A 105 -4.43 -12.99 -0.22
CA SER A 105 -3.08 -13.23 -0.70
C SER A 105 -2.20 -11.99 -0.56
N ALA A 106 -0.89 -12.21 -0.60
CA ALA A 106 0.11 -11.16 -0.74
C ALA A 106 1.22 -11.72 -1.60
N GLN A 107 1.54 -11.04 -2.70
CA GLN A 107 2.47 -11.54 -3.70
C GLN A 107 3.35 -10.44 -4.25
N LEU A 108 4.55 -10.81 -4.70
CA LEU A 108 5.38 -9.94 -5.51
C LEU A 108 4.96 -10.07 -6.97
N MET A 109 4.84 -8.93 -7.64
CA MET A 109 4.58 -8.95 -9.07
C MET A 109 5.16 -7.71 -9.75
N PRO A 110 5.52 -7.83 -11.03
CA PRO A 110 6.02 -6.68 -11.79
C PRO A 110 4.89 -5.68 -12.07
N TYR A 111 5.28 -4.46 -12.44
CA TYR A 111 4.35 -3.36 -12.67
C TYR A 111 3.17 -3.73 -13.57
N GLU A 112 3.44 -4.32 -14.71
CA GLU A 112 2.40 -4.62 -15.71
C GLU A 112 1.34 -5.57 -15.15
N GLN A 113 1.79 -6.60 -14.44
CA GLN A 113 0.89 -7.58 -13.85
C GLN A 113 0.05 -6.94 -12.73
N ALA A 114 0.67 -6.16 -11.88
CA ALA A 114 -0.03 -5.48 -10.79
C ALA A 114 -1.10 -4.54 -11.34
N ARG A 115 -0.72 -3.71 -12.31
CA ARG A 115 -1.63 -2.73 -12.89
C ARG A 115 -2.84 -3.40 -13.54
N ALA A 116 -2.61 -4.52 -14.22
CA ALA A 116 -3.69 -5.27 -14.89
C ALA A 116 -4.70 -5.86 -13.90
N LEU A 117 -4.29 -6.17 -12.68
CA LEU A 117 -5.16 -6.75 -11.66
C LEU A 117 -5.97 -5.72 -10.89
N PHE A 118 -5.53 -4.46 -10.86
CA PHE A 118 -6.24 -3.43 -10.10
C PHE A 118 -7.60 -3.14 -10.74
N GLN A 119 -8.64 -3.11 -9.89
CA GLN A 119 -10.01 -2.89 -10.31
C GLN A 119 -10.41 -1.41 -10.32
N PHE A 120 -9.65 -0.54 -9.66
CA PHE A 120 -9.97 0.87 -9.52
C PHE A 120 -8.89 1.75 -10.14
N GLU A 121 -9.32 2.82 -10.82
CA GLU A 121 -8.39 3.75 -11.46
C GLU A 121 -7.46 4.43 -10.45
N ASN A 122 -7.97 4.78 -9.26
CA ASN A 122 -7.14 5.41 -8.22
C ASN A 122 -5.95 4.53 -7.86
N THR A 123 -6.15 3.23 -7.74
CA THR A 123 -5.07 2.30 -7.40
C THR A 123 -4.01 2.26 -8.50
N LYS A 124 -4.46 2.26 -9.75
CA LYS A 124 -3.55 2.30 -10.91
C LYS A 124 -2.73 3.58 -10.93
N GLU A 125 -3.38 4.72 -10.65
CA GLU A 125 -2.71 6.02 -10.61
C GLU A 125 -1.64 6.08 -9.54
N ILE A 126 -1.93 5.53 -8.36
CA ILE A 126 -0.97 5.49 -7.26
C ILE A 126 0.26 4.65 -7.67
N LEU A 127 0.03 3.51 -8.29
CA LEU A 127 1.13 2.68 -8.80
C LEU A 127 1.96 3.44 -9.85
N ASP A 128 1.29 4.13 -10.76
CA ASP A 128 1.97 4.91 -11.80
C ASP A 128 2.83 6.02 -11.20
N GLN A 129 2.31 6.74 -10.23
CA GLN A 129 3.06 7.79 -9.52
C GLN A 129 4.26 7.21 -8.79
N ALA A 130 4.08 6.09 -8.10
CA ALA A 130 5.16 5.44 -7.37
C ALA A 130 6.25 4.95 -8.33
N LYS A 131 5.84 4.33 -9.45
CA LYS A 131 6.80 3.87 -10.46
C LYS A 131 7.65 5.02 -10.98
N ALA A 132 7.02 6.14 -11.33
CA ALA A 132 7.73 7.31 -11.82
C ALA A 132 8.74 7.82 -10.79
N PHE A 133 8.35 7.85 -9.52
CA PHE A 133 9.24 8.28 -8.45
C PHE A 133 10.41 7.30 -8.26
N ILE A 134 10.13 6.00 -8.24
CA ILE A 134 11.16 4.97 -8.06
C ILE A 134 12.20 5.04 -9.18
N GLU A 135 11.77 5.34 -10.38
CA GLU A 135 12.67 5.47 -11.53
C GLU A 135 13.64 6.65 -11.41
N THR A 136 13.36 7.61 -10.52
CA THR A 136 14.27 8.74 -10.26
C THR A 136 15.34 8.44 -9.21
N LEU A 137 15.23 7.31 -8.54
CA LEU A 137 16.15 6.96 -7.44
C LEU A 137 17.48 6.43 -7.92
#